data_2327df1d99e657181df56d26e22aaf8c
#
_entry.id   2327df1d99e657181df56d26e22aaf8c
#
_cell.length_a   1.000
_cell.length_b   1.000
_cell.length_c   1.000
_cell.angle_alpha   90.00
_cell.angle_beta   90.00
_cell.angle_gamma   90.00
#
_symmetry.space_group_name_H-M   'P 1'
#
loop_
_entity.id
_entity.type
_entity.pdbx_description
1 polymer ?
#
loop_
_entity_poly.entity_id
_entity_poly.type
_entity_poly.pdbx_seq_one_letter_code
_entity_poly.pdbx_strand_id
1 'polypeptide(L)'
;YFSANLFQLDIPNNLLIAQNVSKEAQMIAEAGTRAAVTVATSMAGRGTDIKLAQGVHEIGGLAVIINEHMENSRVDRQLRGRAGRQGDPGVSQIFVSLNDYIVKKWSQSKLLENDKLNQTSSETLENSKVFQLRVKNIVNKAQTVSEETSIVQREMANEFEKSISVQRDLIYKERNRILDMVDKNQFDYNQLAK
;
A
#
# COMPACT_ATOMS: atom_id res chain seq x y z
N TYR A 1 -0.95 14.85 -10.63
CA TYR A 1 0.34 15.20 -11.27
C TYR A 1 0.67 14.25 -12.42
N PHE A 2 0.81 12.92 -12.17
CA PHE A 2 1.19 11.93 -13.19
C PHE A 2 0.21 11.87 -14.37
N SER A 3 -1.10 11.79 -14.08
CA SER A 3 -2.14 11.81 -15.11
C SER A 3 -2.11 13.10 -15.95
N ALA A 4 -1.87 14.25 -15.33
CA ALA A 4 -1.75 15.52 -16.05
C ALA A 4 -0.56 15.55 -17.02
N ASN A 5 0.58 14.97 -16.61
CA ASN A 5 1.75 14.86 -17.47
C ASN A 5 1.48 13.95 -18.69
N LEU A 6 0.74 12.86 -18.50
CA LEU A 6 0.32 11.99 -19.60
C LEU A 6 -0.58 12.72 -20.60
N PHE A 7 -1.51 13.56 -20.13
CA PHE A 7 -2.33 14.40 -20.99
C PHE A 7 -1.51 15.42 -21.78
N GLN A 8 -0.43 15.98 -21.19
CA GLN A 8 0.48 16.88 -21.91
C GLN A 8 1.26 16.18 -23.03
N LEU A 9 1.40 14.86 -22.94
CA LEU A 9 2.03 14.01 -23.94
C LEU A 9 1.01 13.40 -24.93
N ASP A 10 -0.22 13.91 -24.97
CA ASP A 10 -1.33 13.41 -25.78
C ASP A 10 -1.66 11.93 -25.51
N ILE A 11 -1.38 11.44 -24.30
CA ILE A 11 -1.73 10.09 -23.87
C ILE A 11 -3.02 10.15 -23.03
N PRO A 12 -4.19 9.74 -23.60
CA PRO A 12 -5.43 9.67 -22.86
C PRO A 12 -5.31 8.65 -21.73
N ASN A 13 -5.79 9.01 -20.55
CA ASN A 13 -5.72 8.11 -19.41
C ASN A 13 -6.92 8.29 -18.48
N ASN A 14 -7.32 7.20 -17.81
CA ASN A 14 -8.33 7.19 -16.77
C ASN A 14 -7.67 7.36 -15.41
N LEU A 15 -8.24 8.21 -14.55
CA LEU A 15 -7.73 8.44 -13.19
C LEU A 15 -8.63 7.74 -12.17
N LEU A 16 -8.13 6.68 -11.56
CA LEU A 16 -8.82 5.87 -10.56
C LEU A 16 -8.33 6.22 -9.15
N ILE A 17 -9.12 7.00 -8.44
CA ILE A 17 -8.87 7.41 -7.05
C ILE A 17 -10.09 7.08 -6.19
N ALA A 18 -9.87 6.93 -4.87
CA ALA A 18 -10.91 6.54 -3.91
C ALA A 18 -12.17 7.44 -3.88
N GLN A 19 -12.10 8.64 -4.45
CA GLN A 19 -13.24 9.57 -4.54
C GLN A 19 -14.24 9.22 -5.64
N ASN A 20 -13.88 8.36 -6.60
CA ASN A 20 -14.68 8.02 -7.79
C ASN A 20 -15.35 6.64 -7.69
N VAL A 21 -15.81 6.24 -6.50
CA VAL A 21 -16.35 4.89 -6.23
C VAL A 21 -17.50 4.51 -7.19
N SER A 22 -18.34 5.44 -7.58
CA SER A 22 -19.48 5.16 -8.49
C SER A 22 -19.05 4.77 -9.91
N LYS A 23 -17.84 5.18 -10.35
CA LYS A 23 -17.30 4.88 -11.68
C LYS A 23 -16.16 3.85 -11.63
N GLU A 24 -15.79 3.41 -10.45
CA GLU A 24 -14.65 2.52 -10.23
C GLU A 24 -14.77 1.22 -11.03
N ALA A 25 -15.91 0.57 -10.99
CA ALA A 25 -16.17 -0.68 -11.71
C ALA A 25 -16.03 -0.52 -13.23
N GLN A 26 -16.52 0.58 -13.78
CA GLN A 26 -16.41 0.87 -15.21
C GLN A 26 -14.95 1.14 -15.60
N MET A 27 -14.23 1.97 -14.83
CA MET A 27 -12.83 2.28 -15.09
C MET A 27 -11.93 1.04 -15.01
N ILE A 28 -12.24 0.11 -14.10
CA ILE A 28 -11.51 -1.16 -13.98
C ILE A 28 -11.79 -2.05 -15.19
N ALA A 29 -13.04 -2.10 -15.67
CA ALA A 29 -13.37 -2.83 -16.89
C ALA A 29 -12.64 -2.26 -18.12
N GLU A 30 -12.56 -0.93 -18.23
CA GLU A 30 -11.82 -0.25 -19.29
C GLU A 30 -10.32 -0.49 -19.23
N ALA A 31 -9.74 -0.64 -18.01
CA ALA A 31 -8.30 -0.86 -17.82
C ALA A 31 -7.78 -2.15 -18.49
N GLY A 32 -8.66 -3.12 -18.73
CA GLY A 32 -8.34 -4.36 -19.44
C GLY A 32 -8.45 -4.27 -20.96
N THR A 33 -8.77 -3.11 -21.53
CA THR A 33 -8.92 -2.94 -22.98
C THR A 33 -7.60 -2.55 -23.65
N ARG A 34 -7.55 -2.74 -24.97
CA ARG A 34 -6.36 -2.43 -25.78
C ARG A 34 -6.04 -0.94 -25.74
N ALA A 35 -4.77 -0.60 -25.53
CA ALA A 35 -4.25 0.76 -25.47
C ALA A 35 -4.86 1.65 -24.35
N ALA A 36 -5.60 1.07 -23.41
CA ALA A 36 -6.07 1.79 -22.25
C ALA A 36 -4.91 2.08 -21.28
N VAL A 37 -4.86 3.32 -20.79
CA VAL A 37 -3.94 3.73 -19.73
C VAL A 37 -4.77 4.15 -18.52
N THR A 38 -4.54 3.50 -17.39
CA THR A 38 -5.22 3.81 -16.13
C THR A 38 -4.20 4.17 -15.06
N VAL A 39 -4.28 5.38 -14.54
CA VAL A 39 -3.50 5.85 -13.41
C VAL A 39 -4.31 5.61 -12.14
N ALA A 40 -3.79 4.80 -11.23
CA ALA A 40 -4.51 4.40 -10.03
C ALA A 40 -3.67 4.58 -8.77
N THR A 41 -4.32 4.83 -7.65
CA THR A 41 -3.70 4.72 -6.32
C THR A 41 -3.58 3.25 -5.91
N SER A 42 -2.67 2.94 -4.98
CA SER A 42 -2.45 1.57 -4.49
C SER A 42 -3.70 0.93 -3.88
N MET A 43 -4.63 1.73 -3.37
CA MET A 43 -5.87 1.28 -2.73
C MET A 43 -7.02 1.09 -3.72
N ALA A 44 -7.00 1.78 -4.86
CA ALA A 44 -8.07 1.74 -5.85
C ALA A 44 -8.16 0.36 -6.53
N GLY A 45 -9.38 -0.10 -6.78
CA GLY A 45 -9.67 -1.41 -7.38
C GLY A 45 -9.26 -2.60 -6.51
N ARG A 46 -9.11 -2.42 -5.19
CA ARG A 46 -8.76 -3.52 -4.29
C ARG A 46 -9.88 -4.54 -4.24
N GLY A 47 -9.53 -5.82 -4.47
CA GLY A 47 -10.50 -6.91 -4.49
C GLY A 47 -11.23 -7.11 -5.83
N THR A 48 -11.00 -6.22 -6.81
CA THR A 48 -11.58 -6.35 -8.15
C THR A 48 -10.57 -6.91 -9.13
N ASP A 49 -11.02 -7.79 -10.00
CA ASP A 49 -10.20 -8.40 -11.05
C ASP A 49 -10.31 -7.60 -12.35
N ILE A 50 -9.15 -7.35 -12.99
CA ILE A 50 -9.08 -6.66 -14.28
C ILE A 50 -9.15 -7.75 -15.36
N LYS A 51 -10.29 -7.85 -16.02
CA LYS A 51 -10.49 -8.80 -17.10
C LYS A 51 -9.93 -8.25 -18.41
N LEU A 52 -9.14 -9.06 -19.12
CA LEU A 52 -8.62 -8.68 -20.42
C LEU A 52 -9.72 -8.73 -21.49
N ALA A 53 -9.82 -7.69 -22.30
CA ALA A 53 -10.69 -7.67 -23.46
C ALA A 53 -10.14 -8.58 -24.57
N GLN A 54 -11.00 -8.92 -25.53
CA GLN A 54 -10.61 -9.76 -26.66
C GLN A 54 -9.40 -9.18 -27.41
N GLY A 55 -8.43 -10.01 -27.73
CA GLY A 55 -7.21 -9.64 -28.45
C GLY A 55 -6.10 -9.03 -27.57
N VAL A 56 -6.36 -8.71 -26.29
CA VAL A 56 -5.34 -8.17 -25.37
C VAL A 56 -4.39 -9.28 -24.90
N HIS A 57 -4.90 -10.49 -24.73
CA HIS A 57 -4.09 -11.67 -24.41
C HIS A 57 -2.98 -11.91 -25.44
N GLU A 58 -3.28 -11.76 -26.73
CA GLU A 58 -2.36 -12.02 -27.85
C GLU A 58 -1.21 -11.01 -27.93
N ILE A 59 -1.42 -9.80 -27.41
CA ILE A 59 -0.40 -8.73 -27.40
C ILE A 59 0.42 -8.68 -26.11
N GLY A 60 0.23 -9.66 -25.20
CA GLY A 60 1.03 -9.77 -23.96
C GLY A 60 0.28 -9.39 -22.68
N GLY A 61 -1.02 -9.10 -22.76
CA GLY A 61 -1.87 -8.88 -21.60
C GLY A 61 -1.69 -7.55 -20.90
N LEU A 62 -1.91 -7.53 -19.60
CA LEU A 62 -1.85 -6.30 -18.77
C LEU A 62 -0.41 -5.98 -18.35
N ALA A 63 0.01 -4.74 -18.61
CA ALA A 63 1.26 -4.19 -18.07
C ALA A 63 0.96 -3.35 -16.82
N VAL A 64 1.57 -3.71 -15.69
CA VAL A 64 1.47 -2.98 -14.42
C VAL A 64 2.78 -2.28 -14.14
N ILE A 65 2.73 -0.95 -14.11
CA ILE A 65 3.87 -0.09 -13.80
C ILE A 65 3.67 0.47 -12.39
N ILE A 66 4.63 0.24 -11.51
CA ILE A 66 4.62 0.74 -10.14
C ILE A 66 5.71 1.82 -10.04
N ASN A 67 5.33 3.03 -9.68
CA ASN A 67 6.21 4.19 -9.73
C ASN A 67 7.18 4.30 -8.54
N GLU A 68 6.89 3.62 -7.41
CA GLU A 68 7.75 3.58 -6.22
C GLU A 68 7.43 2.35 -5.38
N HIS A 69 8.35 1.92 -4.53
CA HIS A 69 8.05 0.89 -3.54
C HIS A 69 7.07 1.39 -2.49
N MET A 70 6.11 0.53 -2.12
CA MET A 70 5.25 0.77 -0.98
C MET A 70 6.00 0.50 0.34
N GLU A 71 5.52 1.06 1.44
CA GLU A 71 6.11 0.84 2.77
C GLU A 71 6.13 -0.65 3.20
N ASN A 72 5.36 -1.50 2.53
CA ASN A 72 5.27 -2.93 2.79
C ASN A 72 5.34 -3.74 1.50
N SER A 73 6.28 -4.69 1.42
CA SER A 73 6.50 -5.55 0.24
C SER A 73 5.28 -6.41 -0.12
N ARG A 74 4.39 -6.68 0.85
CA ARG A 74 3.13 -7.36 0.58
C ARG A 74 2.23 -6.54 -0.33
N VAL A 75 2.24 -5.20 -0.18
CA VAL A 75 1.46 -4.31 -1.05
C VAL A 75 2.06 -4.29 -2.45
N ASP A 76 3.38 -4.24 -2.59
CA ASP A 76 4.06 -4.35 -3.89
C ASP A 76 3.68 -5.65 -4.60
N ARG A 77 3.71 -6.78 -3.89
CA ARG A 77 3.26 -8.08 -4.44
C ARG A 77 1.79 -8.06 -4.86
N GLN A 78 0.93 -7.39 -4.11
CA GLN A 78 -0.48 -7.22 -4.45
C GLN A 78 -0.67 -6.39 -5.73
N LEU A 79 0.12 -5.32 -5.90
CA LEU A 79 0.10 -4.48 -7.09
C LEU A 79 0.62 -5.24 -8.31
N ARG A 80 1.76 -5.91 -8.18
CA ARG A 80 2.32 -6.76 -9.25
C ARG A 80 1.38 -7.90 -9.65
N GLY A 81 0.72 -8.49 -8.67
CA GLY A 81 -0.27 -9.56 -8.87
C GLY A 81 -1.59 -9.09 -9.50
N ARG A 82 -1.70 -7.85 -9.96
CA ARG A 82 -2.81 -7.42 -10.82
C ARG A 82 -2.63 -7.86 -12.26
N ALA A 83 -1.39 -8.04 -12.71
CA ALA A 83 -1.06 -8.64 -14.00
C ALA A 83 -0.93 -10.17 -13.87
N GLY A 84 -1.10 -10.89 -14.98
CA GLY A 84 -0.85 -12.32 -15.05
C GLY A 84 -1.82 -13.16 -14.21
N ARG A 85 -3.09 -12.82 -14.16
CA ARG A 85 -4.11 -13.56 -13.42
C ARG A 85 -4.76 -14.64 -14.25
N GLN A 86 -5.17 -15.72 -13.59
CA GLN A 86 -5.95 -16.83 -14.19
C GLN A 86 -5.31 -17.46 -15.45
N GLY A 87 -3.99 -17.38 -15.57
CA GLY A 87 -3.25 -17.87 -16.72
C GLY A 87 -3.09 -16.86 -17.86
N ASP A 88 -3.64 -15.65 -17.71
CA ASP A 88 -3.43 -14.57 -18.67
C ASP A 88 -1.97 -14.12 -18.68
N PRO A 89 -1.42 -13.72 -19.85
CA PRO A 89 -0.13 -13.07 -19.90
C PRO A 89 -0.16 -11.71 -19.22
N GLY A 90 0.98 -11.26 -18.73
CA GLY A 90 1.10 -9.94 -18.13
C GLY A 90 2.51 -9.64 -17.68
N VAL A 91 2.81 -8.36 -17.55
CA VAL A 91 4.12 -7.86 -17.13
C VAL A 91 3.95 -6.92 -15.96
N SER A 92 4.89 -6.95 -15.02
CA SER A 92 4.92 -5.96 -13.94
C SER A 92 6.33 -5.42 -13.74
N GLN A 93 6.46 -4.10 -13.62
CA GLN A 93 7.72 -3.43 -13.40
C GLN A 93 7.59 -2.38 -12.30
N ILE A 94 8.58 -2.32 -11.42
CA ILE A 94 8.70 -1.26 -10.40
C ILE A 94 9.85 -0.35 -10.81
N PHE A 95 9.58 0.94 -10.86
CA PHE A 95 10.60 1.98 -10.99
C PHE A 95 10.92 2.50 -9.60
N VAL A 96 12.19 2.75 -9.34
CA VAL A 96 12.67 3.21 -8.04
C VAL A 96 13.62 4.38 -8.21
N SER A 97 13.57 5.32 -7.26
CA SER A 97 14.42 6.47 -7.22
C SER A 97 14.96 6.70 -5.80
N LEU A 98 16.14 7.31 -5.70
CA LEU A 98 16.64 7.80 -4.40
C LEU A 98 15.76 8.92 -3.82
N ASN A 99 14.93 9.54 -4.65
CA ASN A 99 13.97 10.56 -4.26
C ASN A 99 12.64 10.00 -3.77
N ASP A 100 12.42 8.70 -3.83
CA ASP A 100 11.18 8.05 -3.37
C ASP A 100 10.93 8.33 -1.88
N TYR A 101 9.66 8.43 -1.52
CA TYR A 101 9.23 8.72 -0.16
C TYR A 101 9.81 7.71 0.85
N ILE A 102 9.80 6.43 0.50
CA ILE A 102 10.30 5.35 1.36
C ILE A 102 11.79 5.52 1.65
N VAL A 103 12.57 5.95 0.65
CA VAL A 103 14.01 6.17 0.79
C VAL A 103 14.28 7.38 1.69
N LYS A 104 13.60 8.49 1.45
CA LYS A 104 13.74 9.71 2.26
C LYS A 104 13.39 9.49 3.73
N LYS A 105 12.36 8.67 3.98
CA LYS A 105 11.85 8.43 5.35
C LYS A 105 12.68 7.40 6.12
N TRP A 106 13.13 6.32 5.44
CA TRP A 106 13.67 5.15 6.11
C TRP A 106 15.14 4.85 5.81
N SER A 107 15.73 5.52 4.81
CA SER A 107 17.13 5.32 4.48
C SER A 107 18.06 6.20 5.32
N GLN A 108 19.05 5.56 5.94
CA GLN A 108 20.17 6.24 6.61
C GLN A 108 21.42 6.34 5.70
N SER A 109 21.22 6.26 4.38
CA SER A 109 22.33 6.20 3.45
C SER A 109 22.99 7.56 3.26
N LYS A 110 24.29 7.61 3.54
CA LYS A 110 25.15 8.78 3.23
C LYS A 110 25.24 9.12 1.74
N LEU A 111 24.74 8.23 0.86
CA LEU A 111 24.66 8.50 -0.57
C LEU A 111 23.65 9.61 -0.90
N LEU A 112 22.64 9.82 -0.05
CA LEU A 112 21.67 10.89 -0.23
C LEU A 112 22.27 12.28 0.05
N GLU A 113 23.35 12.34 0.83
CA GLU A 113 24.07 13.57 1.21
C GLU A 113 25.28 13.85 0.32
N ASN A 114 25.53 12.99 -0.70
CA ASN A 114 26.75 13.08 -1.47
C ASN A 114 26.60 14.07 -2.65
N ASP A 115 27.15 15.28 -2.47
CA ASP A 115 27.15 16.34 -3.48
C ASP A 115 27.75 15.94 -4.84
N LYS A 116 28.63 14.94 -4.87
CA LYS A 116 29.20 14.42 -6.12
C LYS A 116 28.16 13.71 -6.99
N LEU A 117 27.16 13.08 -6.39
CA LEU A 117 26.04 12.48 -7.13
C LEU A 117 25.15 13.54 -7.75
N ASN A 118 24.96 14.66 -7.04
CA ASN A 118 24.15 15.79 -7.54
C ASN A 118 24.83 16.54 -8.70
N GLN A 119 26.15 16.41 -8.84
CA GLN A 119 26.94 17.04 -9.90
C GLN A 119 27.15 16.12 -11.12
N THR A 120 26.86 14.83 -11.00
CA THR A 120 27.00 13.88 -12.11
C THR A 120 25.72 13.85 -12.94
N SER A 121 25.83 13.85 -14.26
CA SER A 121 24.65 13.81 -15.12
C SER A 121 23.84 12.53 -14.87
N SER A 122 22.51 12.64 -14.81
CA SER A 122 21.59 11.54 -14.59
C SER A 122 21.83 10.38 -15.57
N GLU A 123 22.08 10.71 -16.82
CA GLU A 123 22.32 9.74 -17.89
C GLU A 123 23.56 8.87 -17.65
N THR A 124 24.64 9.46 -17.12
CA THR A 124 25.86 8.72 -16.77
C THR A 124 25.65 7.79 -15.58
N LEU A 125 24.84 8.22 -14.60
CA LEU A 125 24.49 7.42 -13.42
C LEU A 125 23.55 6.26 -13.78
N GLU A 126 22.55 6.52 -14.61
CA GLU A 126 21.58 5.52 -15.05
C GLU A 126 22.21 4.39 -15.85
N ASN A 127 23.24 4.67 -16.64
CA ASN A 127 23.98 3.67 -17.40
C ASN A 127 24.98 2.85 -16.56
N SER A 128 25.25 3.24 -15.33
CA SER A 128 26.16 2.51 -14.43
C SER A 128 25.45 1.36 -13.70
N LYS A 129 25.74 0.11 -14.09
CA LYS A 129 25.22 -1.10 -13.41
C LYS A 129 25.53 -1.12 -11.91
N VAL A 130 26.70 -0.61 -11.51
CA VAL A 130 27.09 -0.53 -10.10
C VAL A 130 26.21 0.45 -9.35
N PHE A 131 25.91 1.59 -9.96
CA PHE A 131 25.01 2.58 -9.37
C PHE A 131 23.58 2.03 -9.23
N GLN A 132 23.05 1.42 -10.28
CA GLN A 132 21.72 0.78 -10.26
C GLN A 132 21.61 -0.27 -9.14
N LEU A 133 22.63 -1.12 -8.95
CA LEU A 133 22.66 -2.09 -7.86
C LEU A 133 22.69 -1.44 -6.49
N ARG A 134 23.44 -0.34 -6.33
CA ARG A 134 23.46 0.42 -5.06
C ARG A 134 22.10 1.05 -4.76
N VAL A 135 21.48 1.68 -5.73
CA VAL A 135 20.13 2.25 -5.59
C VAL A 135 19.14 1.16 -5.17
N LYS A 136 19.12 0.03 -5.88
CA LYS A 136 18.26 -1.11 -5.54
C LYS A 136 18.47 -1.59 -4.10
N ASN A 137 19.71 -1.71 -3.66
CA ASN A 137 20.02 -2.15 -2.29
C ASN A 137 19.55 -1.14 -1.23
N ILE A 138 19.71 0.17 -1.49
CA ILE A 138 19.25 1.23 -0.59
C ILE A 138 17.73 1.19 -0.47
N VAL A 139 17.03 1.10 -1.58
CA VAL A 139 15.56 1.06 -1.61
C VAL A 139 15.03 -0.18 -0.90
N ASN A 140 15.59 -1.35 -1.19
CA ASN A 140 15.20 -2.59 -0.52
C ASN A 140 15.44 -2.52 1.00
N LYS A 141 16.59 -1.98 1.42
CA LYS A 141 16.89 -1.81 2.83
C LYS A 141 15.93 -0.84 3.53
N ALA A 142 15.59 0.27 2.87
CA ALA A 142 14.61 1.22 3.37
C ALA A 142 13.22 0.55 3.55
N GLN A 143 12.81 -0.30 2.63
CA GLN A 143 11.58 -1.06 2.73
C GLN A 143 11.62 -2.05 3.90
N THR A 144 12.72 -2.77 4.10
CA THR A 144 12.87 -3.69 5.24
C THR A 144 12.73 -2.95 6.56
N VAL A 145 13.42 -1.82 6.73
CA VAL A 145 13.33 -0.99 7.95
C VAL A 145 11.90 -0.49 8.18
N SER A 146 11.21 -0.08 7.13
CA SER A 146 9.80 0.33 7.19
C SER A 146 8.89 -0.81 7.67
N GLU A 147 9.08 -2.01 7.13
CA GLU A 147 8.32 -3.20 7.53
C GLU A 147 8.55 -3.59 8.99
N GLU A 148 9.81 -3.66 9.41
CA GLU A 148 10.20 -3.98 10.79
C GLU A 148 9.59 -2.98 11.78
N THR A 149 9.70 -1.69 11.48
CA THR A 149 9.09 -0.64 12.32
C THR A 149 7.57 -0.78 12.40
N SER A 150 6.92 -1.09 11.28
CA SER A 150 5.47 -1.30 11.23
C SER A 150 5.03 -2.55 12.01
N ILE A 151 5.87 -3.58 12.10
CA ILE A 151 5.61 -4.78 12.92
C ILE A 151 5.66 -4.40 14.40
N VAL A 152 6.74 -3.75 14.83
CA VAL A 152 6.91 -3.33 16.24
C VAL A 152 5.77 -2.41 16.68
N GLN A 153 5.37 -1.44 15.85
CA GLN A 153 4.24 -0.57 16.19
C GLN A 153 2.93 -1.34 16.37
N ARG A 154 2.67 -2.33 15.52
CA ARG A 154 1.47 -3.18 15.64
C ARG A 154 1.51 -4.06 16.88
N GLU A 155 2.67 -4.61 17.24
CA GLU A 155 2.84 -5.40 18.45
C GLU A 155 2.57 -4.55 19.70
N MET A 156 3.13 -3.36 19.77
CA MET A 156 2.86 -2.40 20.85
C MET A 156 1.36 -2.06 20.93
N ALA A 157 0.72 -1.76 19.81
CA ALA A 157 -0.71 -1.46 19.78
C ALA A 157 -1.54 -2.65 20.28
N ASN A 158 -1.20 -3.89 19.90
CA ASN A 158 -1.86 -5.10 20.37
C ASN A 158 -1.70 -5.31 21.88
N GLU A 159 -0.54 -5.00 22.46
CA GLU A 159 -0.34 -5.09 23.92
C GLU A 159 -1.22 -4.10 24.68
N PHE A 160 -1.30 -2.86 24.19
CA PHE A 160 -2.23 -1.89 24.75
C PHE A 160 -3.68 -2.33 24.65
N GLU A 161 -4.09 -2.85 23.50
CA GLU A 161 -5.46 -3.34 23.28
C GLU A 161 -5.81 -4.53 24.21
N LYS A 162 -4.87 -5.46 24.43
CA LYS A 162 -5.04 -6.55 25.39
C LYS A 162 -5.28 -6.02 26.81
N SER A 163 -4.49 -5.04 27.24
CA SER A 163 -4.65 -4.43 28.58
C SER A 163 -6.02 -3.78 28.73
N ILE A 164 -6.45 -3.00 27.74
CA ILE A 164 -7.80 -2.38 27.74
C ILE A 164 -8.90 -3.42 27.69
N SER A 165 -8.71 -4.52 26.93
CA SER A 165 -9.69 -5.60 26.85
C SER A 165 -9.90 -6.30 28.20
N VAL A 166 -8.81 -6.57 28.92
CA VAL A 166 -8.91 -7.16 30.28
C VAL A 166 -9.67 -6.24 31.23
N GLN A 167 -9.39 -4.94 31.23
CA GLN A 167 -10.10 -3.95 32.05
C GLN A 167 -11.58 -3.89 31.68
N ARG A 168 -11.89 -3.86 30.40
CA ARG A 168 -13.26 -3.86 29.90
C ARG A 168 -14.02 -5.11 30.36
N ASP A 169 -13.41 -6.30 30.24
CA ASP A 169 -14.02 -7.56 30.64
C ASP A 169 -14.31 -7.61 32.14
N LEU A 170 -13.43 -7.03 32.99
CA LEU A 170 -13.69 -6.90 34.42
C LEU A 170 -14.89 -6.00 34.69
N ILE A 171 -14.97 -4.85 34.04
CA ILE A 171 -16.09 -3.92 34.18
C ILE A 171 -17.39 -4.58 33.71
N TYR A 172 -17.38 -5.28 32.58
CA TYR A 172 -18.57 -5.98 32.07
C TYR A 172 -19.02 -7.15 32.99
N LYS A 173 -18.08 -7.91 33.56
CA LYS A 173 -18.39 -8.95 34.54
C LYS A 173 -19.08 -8.35 35.75
N GLU A 174 -18.54 -7.24 36.29
CA GLU A 174 -19.14 -6.60 37.46
C GLU A 174 -20.50 -5.98 37.14
N ARG A 175 -20.62 -5.31 36.00
CA ARG A 175 -21.91 -4.82 35.51
C ARG A 175 -22.96 -5.92 35.40
N ASN A 176 -22.61 -7.05 34.80
CA ASN A 176 -23.54 -8.17 34.62
C ASN A 176 -23.90 -8.79 35.96
N ARG A 177 -22.92 -8.91 36.89
CA ARG A 177 -23.19 -9.37 38.26
C ARG A 177 -24.22 -8.50 38.97
N ILE A 178 -24.09 -7.17 38.84
CA ILE A 178 -25.04 -6.21 39.43
C ILE A 178 -26.42 -6.35 38.79
N LEU A 179 -26.50 -6.46 37.47
CA LEU A 179 -27.77 -6.65 36.77
C LEU A 179 -28.47 -7.93 37.18
N ASP A 180 -27.72 -9.06 37.28
CA ASP A 180 -28.26 -10.34 37.75
C ASP A 180 -28.79 -10.29 39.20
N MET A 181 -28.16 -9.49 40.06
CA MET A 181 -28.61 -9.24 41.42
C MET A 181 -29.89 -8.40 41.47
N VAL A 182 -30.00 -7.40 40.61
CA VAL A 182 -31.21 -6.57 40.48
C VAL A 182 -32.38 -7.42 40.00
N ASP A 183 -32.18 -8.24 38.95
CA ASP A 183 -33.20 -9.11 38.39
C ASP A 183 -33.72 -10.14 39.40
N LYS A 184 -32.87 -10.60 40.34
CA LYS A 184 -33.22 -11.52 41.41
C LYS A 184 -33.77 -10.85 42.65
N ASN A 185 -34.00 -9.54 42.65
CA ASN A 185 -34.38 -8.73 43.83
C ASN A 185 -33.45 -8.89 45.05
N GLN A 186 -32.17 -9.18 44.77
CA GLN A 186 -31.13 -9.38 45.79
C GLN A 186 -30.16 -8.18 45.88
N PHE A 187 -30.47 -7.08 45.22
CA PHE A 187 -29.59 -5.91 45.16
C PHE A 187 -29.84 -4.98 46.32
N ASP A 188 -28.80 -4.76 47.15
CA ASP A 188 -28.82 -3.76 48.22
C ASP A 188 -28.10 -2.46 47.75
N TYR A 189 -28.86 -1.39 47.56
CA TYR A 189 -28.37 -0.09 47.10
C TYR A 189 -27.35 0.55 48.07
N ASN A 190 -27.31 0.11 49.34
CA ASN A 190 -26.37 0.65 50.35
C ASN A 190 -24.93 0.10 50.12
N GLN A 191 -24.73 -0.88 49.30
CA GLN A 191 -23.40 -1.40 48.98
C GLN A 191 -22.66 -0.59 47.89
N LEU A 192 -23.35 0.29 47.15
CA LEU A 192 -22.73 1.14 46.15
C LEU A 192 -22.12 2.42 46.73
N ALA A 193 -22.40 2.76 48.00
CA ALA A 193 -21.96 3.98 48.66
C ALA A 193 -20.66 3.83 49.51
N LYS A 194 -19.99 2.68 49.39
CA LYS A 194 -18.68 2.39 49.95
C LYS A 194 -17.63 2.24 48.86
#